data_6c7b3d2ac12fefe2bac77ff7e1632fdf
#
_entry.id   6c7b3d2ac12fefe2bac77ff7e1632fdf
#
_cell.length_a   1.000
_cell.length_b   1.000
_cell.length_c   1.000
_cell.angle_alpha   90.00
_cell.angle_beta   90.00
_cell.angle_gamma   90.00
#
_symmetry.space_group_name_H-M   'P 1'
#
loop_
_entity.id
_entity.type
_entity.pdbx_description
1 polymer ?
#
loop_
_entity_poly.entity_id
_entity_poly.type
_entity_poly.pdbx_seq_one_letter_code
_entity_poly.pdbx_strand_id
1 'polypeptide(L)'
;MSQSISRFLGRLAKRFGGEEDQEISLRKPELKEIEQESIPNLETEEKPLIVEQKKQVKKQSKKKEESRRKKPRDGDIIATDQRDIRDVMELMGVPLVSIYKKRTSPMIYDNHDGSIKIKITPLSGHYLASIYDWDIIMCVASKIQEAINSKTDIPPRTIVIPRHKLLKELHRQDGKKQKEDLEESLKRLQSTVIETTIWNKDCRHKSGFSFLDNWGYTERKDVKEFRITLSEWFYYGACKQGALLKTDPAYFKITSGIKKFLYRTARKHVGKQNQWDFLIETLYEKSGSEREFKKFKHDLKKAVSDNDIPGYFMNWIEKDGKTSIRFLNMRKEIGKMLSNDPNPNEAQ
;
A
#
# COMPACT_ATOMS: atom_id res chain seq x y z
N MET A 1 -17.04 -5.52 18.60
CA MET A 1 -15.94 -6.29 17.96
C MET A 1 -16.03 -7.74 18.37
N SER A 2 -15.87 -8.70 17.44
CA SER A 2 -15.88 -10.09 17.87
C SER A 2 -14.62 -10.40 18.70
N GLN A 3 -14.74 -11.25 19.70
CA GLN A 3 -13.63 -11.64 20.58
C GLN A 3 -12.41 -12.21 19.82
N SER A 4 -12.62 -12.74 18.61
CA SER A 4 -11.56 -13.30 17.76
C SER A 4 -10.64 -12.21 17.17
N ILE A 5 -11.19 -11.08 16.74
CA ILE A 5 -10.40 -9.93 16.22
C ILE A 5 -9.57 -9.31 17.35
N SER A 6 -10.17 -9.17 18.54
CA SER A 6 -9.46 -8.65 19.72
C SER A 6 -8.28 -9.56 20.14
N ARG A 7 -8.49 -10.89 20.12
CA ARG A 7 -7.42 -11.88 20.40
C ARG A 7 -6.33 -11.89 19.33
N PHE A 8 -6.68 -11.65 18.07
CA PHE A 8 -5.71 -11.54 16.98
C PHE A 8 -4.84 -10.29 17.12
N LEU A 9 -5.46 -9.14 17.32
CA LEU A 9 -4.75 -7.88 17.56
C LEU A 9 -3.85 -7.95 18.80
N GLY A 10 -4.30 -8.62 19.87
CA GLY A 10 -3.51 -8.88 21.07
C GLY A 10 -2.29 -9.78 20.81
N ARG A 11 -2.41 -10.81 19.94
CA ARG A 11 -1.27 -11.66 19.53
C ARG A 11 -0.27 -10.92 18.67
N LEU A 12 -0.73 -10.08 17.74
CA LEU A 12 0.14 -9.21 16.94
C LEU A 12 0.87 -8.19 17.82
N ALA A 13 0.17 -7.55 18.76
CA ALA A 13 0.77 -6.61 19.70
C ALA A 13 1.86 -7.28 20.57
N LYS A 14 1.64 -8.53 21.05
CA LYS A 14 2.65 -9.30 21.79
C LYS A 14 3.88 -9.68 20.94
N ARG A 15 3.67 -9.92 19.64
CA ARG A 15 4.76 -10.31 18.72
C ARG A 15 5.63 -9.11 18.30
N PHE A 16 5.05 -7.89 18.32
CA PHE A 16 5.75 -6.64 18.03
C PHE A 16 6.11 -5.82 19.27
N GLY A 17 5.55 -6.17 20.45
CA GLY A 17 5.89 -5.60 21.76
C GLY A 17 6.68 -6.62 22.58
N GLY A 18 8.01 -6.61 22.46
CA GLY A 18 8.95 -7.60 22.95
C GLY A 18 8.61 -8.18 24.34
N GLU A 19 8.61 -9.50 24.42
CA GLU A 19 8.85 -10.26 25.66
C GLU A 19 10.22 -10.93 25.56
N GLU A 20 10.85 -11.03 26.73
CA GLU A 20 12.22 -11.39 27.01
C GLU A 20 12.75 -12.70 26.41
N ASP A 21 14.04 -12.67 26.16
CA ASP A 21 14.92 -13.75 25.69
C ASP A 21 14.71 -15.11 26.37
N GLN A 22 14.43 -16.15 25.57
CA GLN A 22 14.85 -17.50 25.85
C GLN A 22 15.76 -18.01 24.75
N GLU A 23 17.01 -18.27 25.13
CA GLU A 23 18.04 -18.87 24.31
C GLU A 23 17.58 -20.19 23.69
N ILE A 24 17.47 -20.25 22.37
CA ILE A 24 17.30 -21.50 21.61
C ILE A 24 18.66 -21.93 21.08
N SER A 25 19.23 -22.91 21.75
CA SER A 25 20.42 -23.67 21.35
C SER A 25 20.18 -24.34 19.98
N LEU A 26 20.93 -23.91 18.96
CA LEU A 26 20.94 -24.49 17.61
C LEU A 26 21.75 -25.79 17.61
N ARG A 27 21.09 -26.94 17.56
CA ARG A 27 21.71 -28.22 17.14
C ARG A 27 21.78 -28.29 15.61
N LYS A 28 22.99 -28.43 15.09
CA LYS A 28 23.26 -28.72 13.67
C LYS A 28 22.80 -30.14 13.34
N PRO A 29 22.13 -30.39 12.21
CA PRO A 29 21.96 -31.77 11.71
C PRO A 29 23.21 -32.26 11.00
N GLU A 30 23.71 -33.44 11.38
CA GLU A 30 24.77 -34.19 10.69
C GLU A 30 24.27 -34.68 9.32
N LEU A 31 25.11 -34.47 8.31
CA LEU A 31 24.94 -35.04 6.97
C LEU A 31 25.45 -36.49 6.99
N LYS A 32 24.59 -37.44 6.73
CA LYS A 32 24.98 -38.83 6.39
C LYS A 32 25.19 -38.95 4.89
N GLU A 33 26.38 -39.38 4.50
CA GLU A 33 26.73 -39.79 3.14
C GLU A 33 25.92 -41.01 2.73
N ILE A 34 25.38 -41.01 1.52
CA ILE A 34 24.73 -42.17 0.90
C ILE A 34 25.65 -42.69 -0.20
N GLU A 35 26.13 -43.91 -0.02
CA GLU A 35 26.94 -44.68 -0.96
C GLU A 35 26.19 -44.99 -2.26
N GLN A 36 26.92 -44.94 -3.37
CA GLN A 36 26.43 -45.28 -4.71
C GLN A 36 26.47 -46.79 -4.89
N GLU A 37 25.30 -47.41 -5.09
CA GLU A 37 25.19 -48.78 -5.63
C GLU A 37 24.97 -48.74 -7.14
N SER A 38 25.75 -49.57 -7.84
CA SER A 38 25.81 -49.77 -9.28
C SER A 38 24.60 -50.59 -9.81
N ILE A 39 23.99 -50.17 -10.91
CA ILE A 39 22.91 -50.87 -11.59
C ILE A 39 23.48 -51.67 -12.77
N PRO A 40 23.13 -52.97 -12.94
CA PRO A 40 23.51 -53.75 -14.11
C PRO A 40 22.62 -53.52 -15.31
N ASN A 41 23.20 -53.50 -16.50
CA ASN A 41 22.54 -53.47 -17.80
C ASN A 41 21.70 -54.75 -18.05
N LEU A 42 20.47 -54.54 -18.54
CA LEU A 42 19.69 -55.60 -19.20
C LEU A 42 18.98 -55.03 -20.44
N GLU A 43 19.47 -55.38 -21.59
CA GLU A 43 18.80 -55.27 -22.88
C GLU A 43 17.69 -56.34 -22.96
N THR A 44 16.46 -55.94 -23.32
CA THR A 44 15.48 -56.85 -23.96
C THR A 44 14.33 -56.10 -24.64
N GLU A 45 14.11 -56.48 -25.84
CA GLU A 45 13.11 -56.24 -26.91
C GLU A 45 11.76 -55.60 -26.57
N GLU A 46 11.41 -54.55 -27.35
CA GLU A 46 10.13 -53.85 -27.32
C GLU A 46 9.03 -54.59 -28.14
N LYS A 47 7.86 -54.74 -27.57
CA LYS A 47 6.59 -55.16 -28.23
C LYS A 47 5.58 -53.99 -28.32
N PRO A 48 4.69 -53.95 -29.34
CA PRO A 48 3.94 -52.74 -29.76
C PRO A 48 2.70 -52.36 -28.94
N LEU A 49 2.54 -52.82 -27.74
CA LEU A 49 1.38 -52.50 -26.84
C LEU A 49 1.52 -51.23 -26.01
N ILE A 50 2.67 -50.54 -26.12
CA ILE A 50 2.99 -49.36 -25.28
C ILE A 50 2.48 -48.04 -25.86
N VAL A 51 2.08 -47.99 -27.13
CA VAL A 51 1.70 -46.72 -27.79
C VAL A 51 0.30 -46.25 -27.37
N GLU A 52 -0.61 -47.13 -27.09
CA GLU A 52 -1.97 -46.74 -26.65
C GLU A 52 -2.04 -46.33 -25.18
N GLN A 53 -1.25 -46.97 -24.34
CA GLN A 53 -1.15 -46.59 -22.91
C GLN A 53 -0.45 -45.24 -22.75
N LYS A 54 0.56 -44.89 -23.56
CA LYS A 54 1.21 -43.57 -23.56
C LYS A 54 0.27 -42.43 -24.00
N LYS A 55 -0.71 -42.69 -24.88
CA LYS A 55 -1.76 -41.72 -25.28
C LYS A 55 -2.80 -41.51 -24.18
N GLN A 56 -3.17 -42.52 -23.42
CA GLN A 56 -4.11 -42.41 -22.31
C GLN A 56 -3.49 -41.73 -21.08
N VAL A 57 -2.21 -42.02 -20.76
CA VAL A 57 -1.47 -41.35 -19.69
C VAL A 57 -1.23 -39.88 -20.01
N LYS A 58 -0.91 -39.53 -21.27
CA LYS A 58 -0.82 -38.12 -21.71
C LYS A 58 -2.17 -37.39 -21.70
N LYS A 59 -3.29 -38.05 -21.96
CA LYS A 59 -4.62 -37.42 -21.79
C LYS A 59 -5.01 -37.26 -20.32
N GLN A 60 -4.64 -38.18 -19.46
CA GLN A 60 -4.90 -38.08 -18.02
C GLN A 60 -3.97 -37.08 -17.31
N SER A 61 -2.70 -36.94 -17.74
CA SER A 61 -1.79 -35.93 -17.25
C SER A 61 -2.23 -34.54 -17.70
N LYS A 62 -2.68 -34.34 -18.95
CA LYS A 62 -3.26 -33.05 -19.38
C LYS A 62 -4.55 -32.71 -18.62
N LYS A 63 -5.43 -33.70 -18.34
CA LYS A 63 -6.64 -33.49 -17.53
C LYS A 63 -6.33 -33.21 -16.05
N LYS A 64 -5.21 -33.73 -15.52
CA LYS A 64 -4.71 -33.46 -14.16
C LYS A 64 -3.96 -32.13 -14.08
N GLU A 65 -3.36 -31.68 -15.17
CA GLU A 65 -2.72 -30.36 -15.28
C GLU A 65 -3.75 -29.23 -15.49
N GLU A 66 -4.84 -29.49 -16.21
CA GLU A 66 -5.98 -28.55 -16.32
C GLU A 66 -6.74 -28.39 -14.99
N SER A 67 -6.73 -29.40 -14.11
CA SER A 67 -7.35 -29.31 -12.77
C SER A 67 -6.48 -28.61 -11.73
N ARG A 68 -5.21 -28.30 -12.01
CA ARG A 68 -4.34 -27.45 -11.20
C ARG A 68 -4.49 -25.97 -11.56
N ARG A 69 -5.72 -25.46 -11.71
CA ARG A 69 -6.02 -24.08 -11.39
C ARG A 69 -5.61 -23.93 -9.93
N LYS A 70 -4.53 -23.22 -9.64
CA LYS A 70 -4.22 -22.83 -8.26
C LYS A 70 -5.42 -22.00 -7.80
N LYS A 71 -6.40 -22.66 -7.19
CA LYS A 71 -7.44 -21.97 -6.45
C LYS A 71 -6.75 -21.01 -5.49
N PRO A 72 -7.31 -19.82 -5.24
CA PRO A 72 -6.83 -18.99 -4.14
C PRO A 72 -6.64 -19.88 -2.92
N ARG A 73 -5.54 -19.70 -2.20
CA ARG A 73 -5.34 -20.47 -0.96
C ARG A 73 -6.51 -20.17 -0.04
N ASP A 74 -6.99 -21.16 0.69
CA ASP A 74 -8.00 -20.92 1.73
C ASP A 74 -7.51 -19.76 2.59
N GLY A 75 -8.32 -18.70 2.67
CA GLY A 75 -8.00 -17.48 3.39
C GLY A 75 -7.55 -16.28 2.54
N ASP A 76 -7.25 -16.42 1.23
CA ASP A 76 -6.93 -15.25 0.40
C ASP A 76 -8.19 -14.41 0.10
N ILE A 77 -8.08 -13.09 0.21
CA ILE A 77 -9.17 -12.18 -0.18
C ILE A 77 -9.22 -12.10 -1.71
N ILE A 78 -10.35 -12.52 -2.29
CA ILE A 78 -10.65 -12.26 -3.70
C ILE A 78 -11.32 -10.89 -3.79
N ALA A 79 -10.67 -9.96 -4.49
CA ALA A 79 -11.17 -8.59 -4.61
C ALA A 79 -12.49 -8.54 -5.38
N THR A 80 -13.50 -7.97 -4.75
CA THR A 80 -14.79 -7.57 -5.34
C THR A 80 -14.71 -6.12 -5.84
N ASP A 81 -15.76 -5.63 -6.49
CA ASP A 81 -15.83 -4.21 -6.87
C ASP A 81 -15.93 -3.34 -5.62
N GLN A 82 -14.99 -2.40 -5.47
CA GLN A 82 -14.94 -1.54 -4.30
C GLN A 82 -15.43 -0.13 -4.65
N ARG A 83 -16.30 0.43 -3.79
CA ARG A 83 -16.82 1.78 -3.95
C ARG A 83 -15.97 2.84 -3.24
N ASP A 84 -15.35 2.47 -2.12
CA ASP A 84 -14.68 3.40 -1.23
C ASP A 84 -13.22 3.05 -1.02
N ILE A 85 -12.31 3.75 -1.70
CA ILE A 85 -10.88 3.64 -1.43
C ILE A 85 -10.53 4.50 -0.21
N ARG A 86 -9.64 4.00 0.64
CA ARG A 86 -9.23 4.61 1.90
C ARG A 86 -7.72 4.67 2.01
N ASP A 87 -7.21 5.67 2.71
CA ASP A 87 -5.79 5.83 3.02
C ASP A 87 -5.53 5.64 4.53
N VAL A 88 -4.35 5.18 4.89
CA VAL A 88 -3.95 4.96 6.28
C VAL A 88 -3.67 6.29 6.96
N MET A 89 -4.56 6.70 7.86
CA MET A 89 -4.55 8.04 8.50
C MET A 89 -3.22 8.39 9.15
N GLU A 90 -2.62 7.48 9.91
CA GLU A 90 -1.35 7.74 10.61
C GLU A 90 -0.23 8.04 9.63
N LEU A 91 -0.23 7.38 8.47
CA LEU A 91 0.81 7.47 7.44
C LEU A 91 0.62 8.64 6.46
N MET A 92 -0.54 9.30 6.47
CA MET A 92 -0.81 10.44 5.57
C MET A 92 0.01 11.69 5.92
N GLY A 93 0.48 11.82 7.15
CA GLY A 93 1.18 13.03 7.64
C GLY A 93 2.69 12.89 7.74
N VAL A 94 3.27 11.80 7.23
CA VAL A 94 4.71 11.51 7.30
C VAL A 94 5.22 11.05 5.94
N PRO A 95 6.50 11.31 5.61
CA PRO A 95 7.07 10.96 4.32
C PRO A 95 7.49 9.47 4.29
N LEU A 96 6.58 8.58 3.89
CA LEU A 96 6.87 7.15 3.68
C LEU A 96 7.17 6.81 2.23
N VAL A 97 6.80 7.67 1.30
CA VAL A 97 7.04 7.52 -0.14
C VAL A 97 7.48 8.83 -0.73
N SER A 98 8.28 8.77 -1.78
CA SER A 98 8.74 9.97 -2.48
C SER A 98 7.58 10.66 -3.21
N ILE A 99 7.51 11.98 -3.16
CA ILE A 99 6.62 12.77 -4.01
C ILE A 99 7.12 12.85 -5.47
N TYR A 100 8.34 12.34 -5.74
CA TYR A 100 8.96 12.28 -7.06
C TYR A 100 9.10 10.83 -7.54
N LYS A 101 8.98 10.58 -8.86
CA LYS A 101 8.94 9.23 -9.43
C LYS A 101 10.28 8.48 -9.43
N LYS A 102 11.40 9.17 -9.46
CA LYS A 102 12.72 8.57 -9.75
C LYS A 102 13.76 8.94 -8.68
N ARG A 103 13.38 8.87 -7.43
CA ARG A 103 14.30 9.14 -6.33
C ARG A 103 15.16 7.93 -6.03
N THR A 104 16.48 8.11 -6.00
CA THR A 104 17.47 7.10 -5.62
C THR A 104 18.11 7.37 -4.26
N SER A 105 18.03 8.62 -3.78
CA SER A 105 18.59 9.02 -2.48
C SER A 105 17.70 8.55 -1.33
N PRO A 106 18.26 8.12 -0.20
CA PRO A 106 17.51 7.83 1.01
C PRO A 106 16.66 9.03 1.46
N MET A 107 15.59 8.76 2.18
CA MET A 107 14.73 9.77 2.79
C MET A 107 14.76 9.58 4.29
N ILE A 108 15.09 10.64 5.03
CA ILE A 108 15.18 10.65 6.48
C ILE A 108 14.21 11.70 7.01
N TYR A 109 13.43 11.32 8.01
CA TYR A 109 12.51 12.21 8.70
C TYR A 109 12.55 11.94 10.19
N ASP A 110 12.65 13.00 10.98
CA ASP A 110 12.53 12.98 12.42
C ASP A 110 11.56 14.11 12.79
N ASN A 111 10.49 13.80 13.52
CA ASN A 111 9.59 14.86 13.96
C ASN A 111 10.18 15.62 15.15
N HIS A 112 9.70 16.86 15.37
CA HIS A 112 10.29 17.80 16.35
C HIS A 112 10.36 17.26 17.78
N ASP A 113 9.46 16.34 18.17
CA ASP A 113 9.47 15.74 19.52
C ASP A 113 10.26 14.41 19.59
N GLY A 114 10.87 13.99 18.47
CA GLY A 114 11.66 12.76 18.38
C GLY A 114 10.87 11.45 18.51
N SER A 115 9.54 11.50 18.61
CA SER A 115 8.68 10.33 18.76
C SER A 115 8.56 9.50 17.47
N ILE A 116 8.72 10.14 16.31
CA ILE A 116 8.63 9.52 15.00
C ILE A 116 9.94 9.69 14.26
N LYS A 117 10.64 8.57 14.03
CA LYS A 117 11.83 8.51 13.18
C LYS A 117 11.54 7.59 12.01
N ILE A 118 11.91 8.04 10.83
CA ILE A 118 11.72 7.31 9.59
C ILE A 118 12.98 7.41 8.76
N LYS A 119 13.48 6.26 8.30
CA LYS A 119 14.51 6.19 7.29
C LYS A 119 14.04 5.24 6.19
N ILE A 120 14.03 5.71 4.96
CA ILE A 120 13.58 4.97 3.80
C ILE A 120 14.71 4.94 2.79
N THR A 121 15.09 3.72 2.40
CA THR A 121 16.23 3.47 1.54
C THR A 121 15.81 2.58 0.36
N PRO A 122 16.12 2.95 -0.89
CA PRO A 122 15.92 2.05 -2.01
C PRO A 122 16.99 0.95 -1.98
N LEU A 123 16.66 -0.24 -2.41
CA LEU A 123 17.68 -1.24 -2.73
C LEU A 123 18.56 -0.74 -3.90
N SER A 124 19.81 -1.18 -3.93
CA SER A 124 20.75 -0.81 -5.00
C SER A 124 20.16 -1.07 -6.39
N GLY A 125 20.26 -0.09 -7.29
CA GLY A 125 19.71 -0.16 -8.64
C GLY A 125 18.21 0.12 -8.75
N HIS A 126 17.52 0.43 -7.64
CA HIS A 126 16.09 0.72 -7.61
C HIS A 126 15.78 2.18 -7.26
N TYR A 127 14.57 2.62 -7.60
CA TYR A 127 14.00 3.89 -7.12
C TYR A 127 13.17 3.63 -5.86
N LEU A 128 13.07 4.63 -5.01
CA LEU A 128 12.11 4.62 -3.90
C LEU A 128 10.67 4.50 -4.43
N ALA A 129 9.84 3.81 -3.66
CA ALA A 129 8.40 3.86 -3.86
C ALA A 129 7.94 5.34 -3.83
N SER A 130 7.05 5.66 -4.76
CA SER A 130 6.53 7.01 -4.95
C SER A 130 5.07 7.12 -4.50
N ILE A 131 4.59 8.34 -4.34
CA ILE A 131 3.20 8.62 -4.01
C ILE A 131 2.20 8.06 -5.05
N TYR A 132 2.66 7.77 -6.27
CA TYR A 132 1.86 7.12 -7.31
C TYR A 132 1.79 5.60 -7.13
N ASP A 133 2.79 4.99 -6.50
CA ASP A 133 2.80 3.57 -6.14
C ASP A 133 1.95 3.34 -4.88
N TRP A 134 1.86 4.36 -4.01
CA TRP A 134 0.99 4.37 -2.84
C TRP A 134 -0.49 4.15 -3.18
N ASP A 135 -0.94 4.54 -4.35
CA ASP A 135 -2.30 4.30 -4.82
C ASP A 135 -2.67 2.79 -4.77
N ILE A 136 -1.71 1.90 -5.07
CA ILE A 136 -1.90 0.43 -4.99
C ILE A 136 -2.08 0.01 -3.52
N ILE A 137 -1.26 0.56 -2.63
CA ILE A 137 -1.38 0.30 -1.19
C ILE A 137 -2.75 0.72 -0.65
N MET A 138 -3.27 1.87 -1.08
CA MET A 138 -4.60 2.33 -0.70
C MET A 138 -5.69 1.35 -1.15
N CYS A 139 -5.63 0.84 -2.40
CA CYS A 139 -6.57 -0.16 -2.89
C CYS A 139 -6.51 -1.45 -2.05
N VAL A 140 -5.31 -1.96 -1.78
CA VAL A 140 -5.11 -3.20 -1.01
C VAL A 140 -5.57 -3.05 0.44
N ALA A 141 -5.18 -1.96 1.12
CA ALA A 141 -5.60 -1.67 2.49
C ALA A 141 -7.12 -1.54 2.61
N SER A 142 -7.77 -0.92 1.61
CA SER A 142 -9.22 -0.76 1.60
C SER A 142 -9.96 -2.10 1.51
N LYS A 143 -9.43 -3.06 0.73
CA LYS A 143 -10.01 -4.40 0.62
C LYS A 143 -9.86 -5.22 1.91
N ILE A 144 -8.75 -5.06 2.60
CA ILE A 144 -8.57 -5.64 3.93
C ILE A 144 -9.61 -5.06 4.90
N GLN A 145 -9.80 -3.75 4.88
CA GLN A 145 -10.80 -3.10 5.74
C GLN A 145 -12.22 -3.55 5.40
N GLU A 146 -12.54 -3.76 4.13
CA GLU A 146 -13.83 -4.29 3.70
C GLU A 146 -14.05 -5.71 4.25
N ALA A 147 -13.04 -6.57 4.18
CA ALA A 147 -13.10 -7.91 4.77
C ALA A 147 -13.27 -7.89 6.30
N ILE A 148 -12.61 -6.95 7.00
CA ILE A 148 -12.80 -6.75 8.45
C ILE A 148 -14.25 -6.34 8.74
N ASN A 149 -14.79 -5.40 7.97
CA ASN A 149 -16.15 -4.88 8.17
C ASN A 149 -17.23 -5.93 7.87
N SER A 150 -16.96 -6.88 6.95
CA SER A 150 -17.87 -7.99 6.65
C SER A 150 -17.85 -9.12 7.70
N LYS A 151 -17.16 -8.91 8.83
CA LYS A 151 -17.05 -9.85 9.95
C LYS A 151 -16.38 -11.18 9.59
N THR A 152 -15.60 -11.21 8.53
CA THR A 152 -14.72 -12.35 8.24
C THR A 152 -13.73 -12.49 9.39
N ASP A 153 -13.45 -13.68 9.86
CA ASP A 153 -12.59 -13.90 11.03
C ASP A 153 -11.18 -13.33 10.80
N ILE A 154 -10.20 -13.53 10.64
CA ILE A 154 -8.94 -12.84 10.43
C ILE A 154 -8.71 -12.62 8.94
N PRO A 155 -8.76 -11.40 8.43
CA PRO A 155 -8.51 -11.17 7.01
C PRO A 155 -7.07 -11.58 6.67
N PRO A 156 -6.83 -12.27 5.54
CA PRO A 156 -5.48 -12.66 5.13
C PRO A 156 -4.67 -11.45 4.68
N ARG A 157 -3.33 -11.54 4.77
CA ARG A 157 -2.42 -10.52 4.27
C ARG A 157 -2.31 -10.48 2.74
N THR A 158 -2.79 -11.52 2.07
CA THR A 158 -2.70 -11.68 0.62
C THR A 158 -4.02 -11.36 -0.05
N ILE A 159 -3.96 -10.48 -1.03
CA ILE A 159 -5.09 -10.10 -1.87
C ILE A 159 -4.84 -10.61 -3.29
N VAL A 160 -5.87 -11.24 -3.87
CA VAL A 160 -5.91 -11.60 -5.29
C VAL A 160 -6.89 -10.67 -5.98
N ILE A 161 -6.38 -9.89 -6.93
CA ILE A 161 -7.18 -8.89 -7.63
C ILE A 161 -7.03 -9.05 -9.15
N PRO A 162 -8.13 -9.17 -9.93
CA PRO A 162 -8.07 -9.16 -11.38
C PRO A 162 -7.45 -7.85 -11.89
N ARG A 163 -6.54 -7.97 -12.90
CA ARG A 163 -5.79 -6.82 -13.45
C ARG A 163 -6.71 -5.66 -13.85
N HIS A 164 -7.78 -5.97 -14.58
CA HIS A 164 -8.72 -4.94 -15.03
C HIS A 164 -9.43 -4.21 -13.87
N LYS A 165 -9.73 -4.93 -12.77
CA LYS A 165 -10.32 -4.32 -11.56
C LYS A 165 -9.34 -3.39 -10.87
N LEU A 166 -8.09 -3.82 -10.67
CA LEU A 166 -7.07 -2.99 -10.06
C LEU A 166 -6.83 -1.72 -10.88
N LEU A 167 -6.69 -1.84 -12.20
CA LEU A 167 -6.51 -0.69 -13.08
C LEU A 167 -7.71 0.27 -13.06
N LYS A 168 -8.93 -0.28 -13.05
CA LYS A 168 -10.17 0.51 -12.94
C LYS A 168 -10.21 1.31 -11.62
N GLU A 169 -9.89 0.69 -10.49
CA GLU A 169 -9.83 1.35 -9.18
C GLU A 169 -8.76 2.44 -9.13
N LEU A 170 -7.62 2.23 -9.80
CA LEU A 170 -6.56 3.22 -9.94
C LEU A 170 -6.86 4.30 -11.00
N HIS A 171 -8.04 4.28 -11.61
CA HIS A 171 -8.42 5.16 -12.72
C HIS A 171 -7.42 5.13 -13.90
N ARG A 172 -6.88 3.94 -14.20
CA ARG A 172 -5.95 3.69 -15.32
C ARG A 172 -6.64 2.85 -16.38
N GLN A 173 -6.28 3.08 -17.66
CA GLN A 173 -6.74 2.24 -18.77
C GLN A 173 -6.11 0.84 -18.68
N ASP A 174 -6.77 -0.19 -19.22
CA ASP A 174 -6.20 -1.54 -19.29
C ASP A 174 -5.41 -1.70 -20.61
N GLY A 175 -4.12 -1.99 -20.49
CA GLY A 175 -3.20 -2.16 -21.61
C GLY A 175 -1.87 -2.76 -21.18
N LYS A 176 -1.02 -3.13 -22.16
CA LYS A 176 0.30 -3.73 -21.93
C LYS A 176 1.19 -2.80 -21.07
N LYS A 177 1.27 -1.54 -21.47
CA LYS A 177 2.09 -0.54 -20.77
C LYS A 177 1.63 -0.36 -19.32
N GLN A 178 0.34 -0.29 -19.06
CA GLN A 178 -0.22 -0.12 -17.72
C GLN A 178 0.05 -1.34 -16.82
N LYS A 179 0.09 -2.56 -17.42
CA LYS A 179 0.54 -3.75 -16.71
C LYS A 179 2.01 -3.63 -16.29
N GLU A 180 2.89 -3.27 -17.23
CA GLU A 180 4.32 -3.06 -16.98
C GLU A 180 4.54 -1.98 -15.91
N ASP A 181 3.82 -0.86 -15.98
CA ASP A 181 3.85 0.21 -14.97
C ASP A 181 3.41 -0.27 -13.58
N LEU A 182 2.40 -1.18 -13.51
CA LEU A 182 1.99 -1.81 -12.25
C LEU A 182 3.08 -2.72 -11.68
N GLU A 183 3.68 -3.57 -12.52
CA GLU A 183 4.77 -4.46 -12.10
C GLU A 183 5.96 -3.66 -11.57
N GLU A 184 6.34 -2.57 -12.24
CA GLU A 184 7.40 -1.66 -11.77
C GLU A 184 7.02 -0.94 -10.47
N SER A 185 5.76 -0.57 -10.28
CA SER A 185 5.26 -0.01 -9.03
C SER A 185 5.35 -1.03 -7.88
N LEU A 186 4.96 -2.28 -8.13
CA LEU A 186 5.05 -3.37 -7.13
C LEU A 186 6.51 -3.70 -6.78
N LYS A 187 7.43 -3.69 -7.77
CA LYS A 187 8.87 -3.83 -7.53
C LYS A 187 9.39 -2.72 -6.62
N ARG A 188 9.05 -1.45 -6.89
CA ARG A 188 9.47 -0.33 -6.03
C ARG A 188 8.92 -0.46 -4.61
N LEU A 189 7.65 -0.83 -4.45
CA LEU A 189 7.05 -1.06 -3.14
C LEU A 189 7.74 -2.19 -2.36
N GLN A 190 8.18 -3.24 -3.04
CA GLN A 190 8.90 -4.36 -2.44
C GLN A 190 10.38 -4.03 -2.17
N SER A 191 11.02 -3.25 -3.04
CA SER A 191 12.45 -2.90 -2.93
C SER A 191 12.74 -1.65 -2.09
N THR A 192 11.72 -1.01 -1.52
CA THR A 192 11.86 0.13 -0.62
C THR A 192 11.94 -0.38 0.82
N VAL A 193 13.13 -0.23 1.44
CA VAL A 193 13.37 -0.61 2.84
C VAL A 193 12.97 0.55 3.75
N ILE A 194 12.18 0.24 4.77
CA ILE A 194 11.63 1.18 5.74
C ILE A 194 12.13 0.83 7.13
N GLU A 195 12.76 1.77 7.80
CA GLU A 195 13.09 1.74 9.22
C GLU A 195 12.26 2.84 9.92
N THR A 196 11.41 2.52 10.89
CA THR A 196 10.57 3.52 11.55
C THR A 196 10.17 3.11 12.97
N THR A 197 9.90 4.13 13.79
CA THR A 197 9.32 3.96 15.14
C THR A 197 7.78 4.01 15.13
N ILE A 198 7.15 4.24 13.97
CA ILE A 198 5.67 4.23 13.87
C ILE A 198 5.17 2.83 14.24
N TRP A 199 4.16 2.77 15.14
CA TRP A 199 3.57 1.56 15.70
C TRP A 199 4.50 0.69 16.56
N ASN A 200 5.75 1.12 16.78
CA ASN A 200 6.70 0.47 17.68
C ASN A 200 7.20 1.50 18.71
N LYS A 201 6.45 1.68 19.79
CA LYS A 201 6.76 2.66 20.83
C LYS A 201 7.94 2.24 21.73
N ASP A 202 8.26 0.97 21.81
CA ASP A 202 9.32 0.45 22.67
C ASP A 202 10.71 0.41 21.99
N CYS A 203 10.89 1.20 21.06
CA CYS A 203 12.01 1.75 20.28
C CYS A 203 13.43 1.17 20.41
N ARG A 204 13.66 0.03 20.99
CA ARG A 204 14.98 -0.63 21.03
C ARG A 204 15.22 -1.57 19.85
N HIS A 205 14.18 -1.98 19.14
CA HIS A 205 14.28 -2.82 17.95
C HIS A 205 14.31 -1.99 16.69
N LYS A 206 15.44 -1.98 16.01
CA LYS A 206 15.57 -1.53 14.62
C LYS A 206 15.27 -2.71 13.70
N SER A 207 14.12 -2.69 13.06
CA SER A 207 13.79 -3.66 12.01
C SER A 207 13.60 -2.94 10.68
N GLY A 208 14.22 -3.46 9.63
CA GLY A 208 13.96 -3.03 8.25
C GLY A 208 12.89 -3.93 7.64
N PHE A 209 11.90 -3.34 7.02
CA PHE A 209 10.83 -4.04 6.28
C PHE A 209 10.48 -3.28 5.00
N SER A 210 9.69 -3.88 4.14
CA SER A 210 9.16 -3.23 2.93
C SER A 210 7.63 -3.05 3.03
N PHE A 211 7.02 -2.41 2.04
CA PHE A 211 5.56 -2.35 1.98
C PHE A 211 4.92 -3.69 1.64
N LEU A 212 5.60 -4.49 0.82
CA LEU A 212 5.13 -5.79 0.35
C LEU A 212 6.15 -6.87 0.69
N ASP A 213 5.69 -8.00 1.24
CA ASP A 213 6.52 -9.18 1.38
C ASP A 213 6.68 -9.90 0.03
N ASN A 214 5.58 -9.97 -0.73
CA ASN A 214 5.56 -10.68 -2.00
C ASN A 214 4.49 -10.12 -2.92
N TRP A 215 4.72 -10.24 -4.24
CA TRP A 215 3.71 -10.05 -5.25
C TRP A 215 3.94 -11.02 -6.42
N GLY A 216 2.90 -11.27 -7.21
CA GLY A 216 2.98 -12.09 -8.40
C GLY A 216 1.90 -11.72 -9.39
N TYR A 217 2.14 -11.99 -10.66
CA TYR A 217 1.17 -11.83 -11.73
C TYR A 217 0.93 -13.18 -12.41
N THR A 218 -0.33 -13.54 -12.58
CA THR A 218 -0.75 -14.74 -13.31
C THR A 218 -1.45 -14.31 -14.57
N GLU A 219 -0.96 -14.77 -15.73
CA GLU A 219 -1.63 -14.58 -17.01
C GLU A 219 -1.85 -15.95 -17.67
N ARG A 220 -3.11 -16.32 -17.80
CA ARG A 220 -3.58 -17.52 -18.52
C ARG A 220 -4.72 -17.08 -19.43
N LYS A 221 -5.21 -17.96 -20.29
CA LYS A 221 -6.24 -17.66 -21.30
C LYS A 221 -7.42 -16.85 -20.71
N ASP A 222 -7.89 -17.21 -19.52
CA ASP A 222 -9.09 -16.63 -18.91
C ASP A 222 -8.82 -15.92 -17.56
N VAL A 223 -7.56 -15.87 -17.10
CA VAL A 223 -7.18 -15.34 -15.78
C VAL A 223 -6.01 -14.39 -15.93
N LYS A 224 -6.23 -13.12 -15.58
CA LYS A 224 -5.21 -12.06 -15.53
C LYS A 224 -5.33 -11.36 -14.19
N GLU A 225 -4.51 -11.77 -13.21
CA GLU A 225 -4.64 -11.30 -11.84
C GLU A 225 -3.29 -11.03 -11.17
N PHE A 226 -3.29 -10.07 -10.26
CA PHE A 226 -2.21 -9.81 -9.34
C PHE A 226 -2.51 -10.47 -7.99
N ARG A 227 -1.48 -11.08 -7.41
CA ARG A 227 -1.45 -11.54 -6.02
C ARG A 227 -0.50 -10.63 -5.27
N ILE A 228 -0.97 -9.94 -4.23
CA ILE A 228 -0.22 -8.95 -3.48
C ILE A 228 -0.28 -9.31 -2.00
N THR A 229 0.88 -9.54 -1.37
CA THR A 229 0.99 -9.83 0.06
C THR A 229 1.63 -8.64 0.77
N LEU A 230 0.87 -7.98 1.64
CA LEU A 230 1.39 -6.89 2.46
C LEU A 230 2.44 -7.38 3.45
N SER A 231 3.42 -6.54 3.75
CA SER A 231 4.31 -6.79 4.87
C SER A 231 3.51 -6.89 6.19
N GLU A 232 4.05 -7.61 7.15
CA GLU A 232 3.39 -7.82 8.43
C GLU A 232 3.14 -6.49 9.15
N TRP A 233 4.11 -5.60 9.14
CA TRP A 233 4.02 -4.27 9.72
C TRP A 233 2.87 -3.44 9.10
N PHE A 234 2.81 -3.40 7.75
CA PHE A 234 1.78 -2.62 7.08
C PHE A 234 0.38 -3.22 7.27
N TYR A 235 0.29 -4.55 7.22
CA TYR A 235 -0.96 -5.26 7.46
C TYR A 235 -1.50 -4.99 8.87
N TYR A 236 -0.62 -4.98 9.90
CA TYR A 236 -1.01 -4.61 11.25
C TYR A 236 -1.64 -3.21 11.30
N GLY A 237 -1.00 -2.22 10.69
CA GLY A 237 -1.52 -0.86 10.62
C GLY A 237 -2.85 -0.74 9.86
N ALA A 238 -3.01 -1.47 8.76
CA ALA A 238 -4.26 -1.48 7.99
C ALA A 238 -5.41 -2.19 8.72
N CYS A 239 -5.13 -3.17 9.59
CA CYS A 239 -6.13 -3.86 10.40
C CYS A 239 -6.59 -3.08 11.64
N LYS A 240 -5.88 -2.02 12.01
CA LYS A 240 -6.23 -1.19 13.17
C LYS A 240 -7.56 -0.47 12.93
N GLN A 241 -8.54 -0.69 13.79
CA GLN A 241 -9.88 -0.10 13.65
C GLN A 241 -9.80 1.44 13.66
N GLY A 242 -10.48 2.09 12.70
CA GLY A 242 -10.49 3.55 12.55
C GLY A 242 -9.23 4.16 11.94
N ALA A 243 -8.24 3.35 11.53
CA ALA A 243 -6.98 3.82 10.94
C ALA A 243 -7.13 4.34 9.49
N LEU A 244 -8.21 4.01 8.79
CA LEU A 244 -8.40 4.34 7.39
C LEU A 244 -9.40 5.50 7.17
N LEU A 245 -8.97 6.51 6.38
CA LEU A 245 -9.81 7.63 5.96
C LEU A 245 -10.26 7.45 4.50
N LYS A 246 -11.55 7.63 4.26
CA LYS A 246 -12.11 7.61 2.90
C LYS A 246 -11.46 8.70 2.05
N THR A 247 -11.03 8.32 0.85
CA THR A 247 -10.40 9.20 -0.14
C THR A 247 -11.40 9.57 -1.23
N ASP A 248 -11.36 10.83 -1.68
CA ASP A 248 -12.16 11.26 -2.82
C ASP A 248 -11.67 10.56 -4.11
N PRO A 249 -12.55 9.96 -4.93
CA PRO A 249 -12.13 9.31 -6.18
C PRO A 249 -11.38 10.23 -7.14
N ALA A 250 -11.61 11.54 -7.10
CA ALA A 250 -10.89 12.50 -7.91
C ALA A 250 -9.38 12.60 -7.57
N TYR A 251 -8.97 12.13 -6.38
CA TYR A 251 -7.56 12.03 -5.99
C TYR A 251 -6.73 11.22 -6.99
N PHE A 252 -7.28 10.13 -7.54
CA PHE A 252 -6.56 9.28 -8.48
C PHE A 252 -6.30 9.95 -9.83
N LYS A 253 -7.03 11.04 -10.14
CA LYS A 253 -6.83 11.86 -11.34
C LYS A 253 -5.72 12.90 -11.17
N ILE A 254 -5.24 13.13 -9.95
CA ILE A 254 -4.14 14.07 -9.69
C ILE A 254 -2.84 13.51 -10.28
N THR A 255 -2.24 14.23 -11.20
CA THR A 255 -0.99 13.84 -11.88
C THR A 255 0.27 14.40 -11.21
N SER A 256 0.14 15.40 -10.36
CA SER A 256 1.24 16.05 -9.63
C SER A 256 1.46 15.41 -8.26
N GLY A 257 2.70 14.94 -7.98
CA GLY A 257 3.03 14.34 -6.68
C GLY A 257 2.90 15.31 -5.51
N ILE A 258 3.26 16.59 -5.70
CA ILE A 258 3.08 17.61 -4.66
C ILE A 258 1.59 17.84 -4.37
N LYS A 259 0.72 17.87 -5.38
CA LYS A 259 -0.73 18.00 -5.19
C LYS A 259 -1.34 16.78 -4.50
N LYS A 260 -0.87 15.56 -4.82
CA LYS A 260 -1.26 14.34 -4.09
C LYS A 260 -0.86 14.42 -2.63
N PHE A 261 0.35 14.89 -2.33
CA PHE A 261 0.83 15.10 -0.97
C PHE A 261 -0.04 16.15 -0.23
N LEU A 262 -0.34 17.29 -0.86
CA LEU A 262 -1.18 18.34 -0.29
C LEU A 262 -2.60 17.85 0.00
N TYR A 263 -3.19 17.07 -0.91
CA TYR A 263 -4.49 16.45 -0.68
C TYR A 263 -4.48 15.53 0.55
N ARG A 264 -3.48 14.63 0.66
CA ARG A 264 -3.36 13.72 1.80
C ARG A 264 -3.19 14.49 3.11
N THR A 265 -2.36 15.53 3.11
CA THR A 265 -2.16 16.41 4.26
C THR A 265 -3.44 17.13 4.66
N ALA A 266 -4.16 17.73 3.72
CA ALA A 266 -5.44 18.37 3.96
C ALA A 266 -6.47 17.37 4.49
N ARG A 267 -6.57 16.18 3.89
CA ARG A 267 -7.53 15.13 4.29
C ARG A 267 -7.33 14.67 5.72
N LYS A 268 -6.06 14.54 6.16
CA LYS A 268 -5.72 14.14 7.53
C LYS A 268 -6.05 15.24 8.54
N HIS A 269 -5.63 16.47 8.28
CA HIS A 269 -5.60 17.52 9.29
C HIS A 269 -6.85 18.40 9.29
N VAL A 270 -7.35 18.77 8.12
CA VAL A 270 -8.61 19.52 8.06
C VAL A 270 -9.77 18.64 8.54
N GLY A 271 -9.85 17.39 8.02
CA GLY A 271 -10.82 16.39 8.51
C GLY A 271 -12.25 16.93 8.60
N LYS A 272 -12.78 17.02 9.82
CA LYS A 272 -14.09 17.61 10.14
C LYS A 272 -14.04 19.11 10.46
N GLN A 273 -12.87 19.73 10.47
CA GLN A 273 -12.71 21.16 10.76
C GLN A 273 -13.06 22.00 9.52
N ASN A 274 -13.22 23.33 9.72
CA ASN A 274 -13.49 24.26 8.61
C ASN A 274 -12.20 24.53 7.83
N GLN A 275 -11.08 24.68 8.55
CA GLN A 275 -9.78 25.03 7.99
C GLN A 275 -8.63 24.48 8.83
N TRP A 276 -7.42 24.47 8.23
CA TRP A 276 -6.15 24.18 8.90
C TRP A 276 -5.02 24.89 8.19
N ASP A 277 -4.09 25.44 8.97
CA ASP A 277 -2.94 26.19 8.46
C ASP A 277 -1.65 25.38 8.66
N PHE A 278 -0.78 25.38 7.64
CA PHE A 278 0.55 24.79 7.71
C PHE A 278 1.61 25.81 7.33
N LEU A 279 2.67 25.90 8.13
CA LEU A 279 3.91 26.55 7.71
C LEU A 279 4.51 25.80 6.51
N ILE A 280 5.07 26.53 5.55
CA ILE A 280 5.67 25.92 4.36
C ILE A 280 6.90 25.08 4.71
N GLU A 281 7.64 25.44 5.76
CA GLU A 281 8.76 24.68 6.31
C GLU A 281 8.28 23.30 6.81
N THR A 282 7.20 23.27 7.57
CA THR A 282 6.58 22.01 8.02
C THR A 282 6.10 21.15 6.86
N LEU A 283 5.53 21.75 5.80
CA LEU A 283 5.15 21.02 4.60
C LEU A 283 6.37 20.47 3.85
N TYR A 284 7.48 21.23 3.83
CA TYR A 284 8.73 20.77 3.22
C TYR A 284 9.27 19.53 3.93
N GLU A 285 9.39 19.57 5.25
CA GLU A 285 9.83 18.44 6.06
C GLU A 285 8.93 17.21 5.88
N LYS A 286 7.61 17.41 6.02
CA LYS A 286 6.60 16.32 5.87
C LYS A 286 6.52 15.75 4.46
N SER A 287 6.93 16.49 3.44
CA SER A 287 6.99 16.02 2.05
C SER A 287 8.14 15.06 1.78
N GLY A 288 9.19 15.11 2.61
CA GLY A 288 10.46 14.43 2.38
C GLY A 288 11.13 14.84 1.07
N SER A 289 10.90 16.09 0.59
CA SER A 289 11.42 16.56 -0.70
C SER A 289 12.95 16.54 -0.72
N GLU A 290 13.52 16.02 -1.81
CA GLU A 290 14.97 16.11 -2.08
C GLU A 290 15.37 17.41 -2.78
N ARG A 291 14.39 18.21 -3.23
CA ARG A 291 14.65 19.50 -3.86
C ARG A 291 14.98 20.54 -2.80
N GLU A 292 15.82 21.52 -3.17
CA GLU A 292 16.06 22.70 -2.35
C GLU A 292 14.75 23.39 -1.96
N PHE A 293 14.70 23.93 -0.75
CA PHE A 293 13.51 24.60 -0.21
C PHE A 293 12.94 25.69 -1.15
N LYS A 294 13.83 26.47 -1.81
CA LYS A 294 13.41 27.52 -2.77
C LYS A 294 12.62 26.93 -3.95
N LYS A 295 13.07 25.80 -4.50
CA LYS A 295 12.41 25.11 -5.61
C LYS A 295 11.09 24.47 -5.14
N PHE A 296 11.09 23.86 -3.96
CA PHE A 296 9.87 23.34 -3.34
C PHE A 296 8.83 24.44 -3.10
N LYS A 297 9.24 25.59 -2.54
CA LYS A 297 8.36 26.76 -2.35
C LYS A 297 7.74 27.25 -3.67
N HIS A 298 8.50 27.22 -4.76
CA HIS A 298 8.00 27.57 -6.10
C HIS A 298 6.94 26.58 -6.57
N ASP A 299 7.22 25.26 -6.48
CA ASP A 299 6.26 24.20 -6.85
C ASP A 299 4.99 24.28 -6.00
N LEU A 300 5.13 24.62 -4.72
CA LEU A 300 4.05 24.79 -3.78
C LEU A 300 3.16 26.01 -4.15
N LYS A 301 3.77 27.15 -4.49
CA LYS A 301 3.04 28.33 -4.99
C LYS A 301 2.22 28.00 -6.24
N LYS A 302 2.80 27.26 -7.17
CA LYS A 302 2.09 26.82 -8.38
C LYS A 302 0.90 25.92 -8.02
N ALA A 303 1.08 24.94 -7.12
CA ALA A 303 -0.01 24.05 -6.69
C ALA A 303 -1.16 24.82 -6.01
N VAL A 304 -0.84 25.85 -5.20
CA VAL A 304 -1.84 26.73 -4.57
C VAL A 304 -2.54 27.60 -5.61
N SER A 305 -1.80 28.12 -6.61
CA SER A 305 -2.39 28.93 -7.68
C SER A 305 -3.37 28.10 -8.55
N ASP A 306 -3.00 26.83 -8.87
CA ASP A 306 -3.85 25.93 -9.64
C ASP A 306 -5.13 25.53 -8.87
N ASN A 307 -5.04 25.40 -7.56
CA ASN A 307 -6.10 25.15 -6.58
C ASN A 307 -7.11 24.06 -6.99
N ASP A 308 -6.61 22.93 -7.49
CA ASP A 308 -7.37 21.85 -8.11
C ASP A 308 -7.36 20.53 -7.31
N ILE A 309 -7.01 20.58 -6.01
CA ILE A 309 -7.13 19.40 -5.14
C ILE A 309 -8.59 19.18 -4.71
N PRO A 310 -9.12 17.94 -4.79
CA PRO A 310 -10.54 17.70 -4.55
C PRO A 310 -10.97 18.00 -3.11
N GLY A 311 -12.04 18.76 -2.97
CA GLY A 311 -12.71 19.02 -1.69
C GLY A 311 -12.03 20.06 -0.78
N TYR A 312 -10.92 20.63 -1.18
CA TYR A 312 -10.20 21.63 -0.42
C TYR A 312 -9.81 22.82 -1.30
N PHE A 313 -9.88 24.01 -0.72
CA PHE A 313 -9.36 25.25 -1.31
C PHE A 313 -8.12 25.69 -0.56
N MET A 314 -7.10 26.16 -1.25
CA MET A 314 -5.82 26.53 -0.67
C MET A 314 -5.57 28.03 -0.80
N ASN A 315 -5.22 28.69 0.29
CA ASN A 315 -4.80 30.09 0.32
C ASN A 315 -3.36 30.21 0.78
N TRP A 316 -2.60 31.02 0.08
CA TRP A 316 -1.26 31.44 0.50
C TRP A 316 -1.37 32.60 1.49
N ILE A 317 -0.82 32.44 2.68
CA ILE A 317 -0.90 33.45 3.77
C ILE A 317 0.52 33.85 4.18
N GLU A 318 0.75 35.13 4.25
CA GLU A 318 1.95 35.71 4.83
C GLU A 318 1.55 36.52 6.06
N LYS A 319 2.04 36.13 7.22
CA LYS A 319 1.77 36.79 8.50
C LYS A 319 3.00 36.71 9.40
N ASP A 320 3.37 37.85 10.01
CA ASP A 320 4.49 37.98 10.96
C ASP A 320 5.82 37.39 10.40
N GLY A 321 6.11 37.66 9.11
CA GLY A 321 7.29 37.14 8.41
C GLY A 321 7.27 35.63 8.11
N LYS A 322 6.22 34.90 8.50
CA LYS A 322 6.03 33.47 8.23
C LYS A 322 5.08 33.25 7.08
N THR A 323 5.40 32.30 6.24
CA THR A 323 4.54 31.86 5.13
C THR A 323 3.81 30.57 5.49
N SER A 324 2.50 30.56 5.27
CA SER A 324 1.63 29.41 5.54
C SER A 324 0.69 29.12 4.37
N ILE A 325 0.23 27.89 4.27
CA ILE A 325 -0.90 27.51 3.42
C ILE A 325 -2.08 27.20 4.30
N ARG A 326 -3.19 27.89 4.06
CA ARG A 326 -4.49 27.59 4.66
C ARG A 326 -5.28 26.67 3.73
N PHE A 327 -5.73 25.56 4.28
CA PHE A 327 -6.64 24.64 3.63
C PHE A 327 -8.06 24.85 4.17
N LEU A 328 -9.01 25.18 3.29
CA LEU A 328 -10.42 25.32 3.61
C LEU A 328 -11.19 24.07 3.19
N ASN A 329 -12.13 23.61 4.02
CA ASN A 329 -13.01 22.50 3.69
C ASN A 329 -14.19 22.97 2.84
N MET A 330 -14.12 22.76 1.52
CA MET A 330 -15.13 23.25 0.58
C MET A 330 -16.52 22.67 0.82
N ARG A 331 -16.63 21.44 1.30
CA ARG A 331 -17.95 20.83 1.61
C ARG A 331 -18.68 21.59 2.73
N LYS A 332 -17.94 22.09 3.71
CA LYS A 332 -18.49 22.88 4.80
C LYS A 332 -18.78 24.31 4.39
N GLU A 333 -17.94 24.92 3.57
CA GLU A 333 -18.18 26.28 3.07
C GLU A 333 -19.42 26.33 2.18
N ILE A 334 -19.61 25.36 1.27
CA ILE A 334 -20.84 25.24 0.46
C ILE A 334 -22.05 25.00 1.37
N GLY A 335 -21.93 24.13 2.38
CA GLY A 335 -23.04 23.90 3.34
C GLY A 335 -23.45 25.15 4.09
N LYS A 336 -22.50 26.02 4.48
CA LYS A 336 -22.82 27.31 5.10
C LYS A 336 -23.51 28.27 4.15
N MET A 337 -23.06 28.34 2.89
CA MET A 337 -23.70 29.20 1.87
C MET A 337 -25.17 28.79 1.66
N LEU A 338 -25.42 27.49 1.51
CA LEU A 338 -26.77 26.96 1.32
C LEU A 338 -27.69 27.12 2.56
N SER A 339 -27.11 27.14 3.78
CA SER A 339 -27.88 27.35 5.01
C SER A 339 -28.16 28.84 5.31
N ASN A 340 -27.41 29.74 4.69
CA ASN A 340 -27.61 31.18 4.84
C ASN A 340 -28.43 31.83 3.71
N ASP A 341 -28.87 31.05 2.71
CA ASP A 341 -29.83 31.53 1.72
C ASP A 341 -31.20 31.76 2.42
N PRO A 342 -31.72 32.99 2.44
CA PRO A 342 -33.05 33.23 3.00
C PRO A 342 -34.06 32.43 2.18
N ASN A 343 -34.89 31.71 2.91
CA ASN A 343 -35.99 30.89 2.35
C ASN A 343 -36.82 31.77 1.40
N PRO A 344 -36.92 31.50 0.07
CA PRO A 344 -37.65 32.35 -0.85
C PRO A 344 -39.16 32.41 -0.56
N ASN A 345 -39.64 31.66 0.43
CA ASN A 345 -41.05 31.65 0.86
C ASN A 345 -41.37 32.61 2.03
N GLU A 346 -40.41 33.39 2.55
CA GLU A 346 -40.72 34.40 3.61
C GLU A 346 -40.89 35.82 3.07
N ALA A 347 -40.94 36.01 1.73
CA ALA A 347 -41.22 37.26 1.07
C ALA A 347 -42.63 37.22 0.42
N GLN A 348 -43.68 37.00 1.23
CA GLN A 348 -45.08 37.32 0.86
C GLN A 348 -45.75 38.01 2.03
#